data_bf168b879868130cce134b1acd1c4876
#
_entry.id   bf168b879868130cce134b1acd1c4876
#
_cell.length_a   1.000
_cell.length_b   1.000
_cell.length_c   1.000
_cell.angle_alpha   90.00
_cell.angle_beta   90.00
_cell.angle_gamma   90.00
#
_symmetry.space_group_name_H-M   'P 1'
#
loop_
_entity.id
_entity.type
_entity.pdbx_description
1 polymer ?
#
loop_
_entity_poly.entity_id
_entity_poly.type
_entity_poly.pdbx_seq_one_letter_code
_entity_poly.pdbx_strand_id
1 'polypeptide(L)'
;MSNRDGSDAGRDTDAARLRARLRVEEEAAEQIGTTLDERTTCAELSRFLCRHVCDAAAVDLLPAEPAAARPAARAPALRRVASAGLVKVLQAQFPDDGAGQPDGRPPALRALDEDRPVAATGTLKGGMSVEVLAVPLPVHGRAHGVLLALRAGGRFAEDETATVHHAARLAARHLAHARRYASVQRTAMDLQRALLAEPGRPHPNLELATRYLPSGSSALVGGDWFETVRLHYGRTLLVMGDVMGHGLEAAVDMNAYRSTLRYVASTDLPPHRVLRQLDTAVSEDEGRRPATCLLARVDPARGLAGFASAGHLPPAVFGRDGTAELVPVPVGPPLGTGVGGYDLITRPLSPDETLLMFTDGLVERRGEDIDDSMARLARLRLPLGAGMEDVLDEVLLRLDGTHAEDDVAVLAARLRPHPGPDPSHPAPEPSR
;
A
#
# COMPACT_ATOMS: atom_id res chain seq x y z
N MET A 1 44.08 -55.64 -31.29
CA MET A 1 42.74 -55.03 -31.35
C MET A 1 42.17 -54.92 -29.94
N SER A 2 42.59 -53.95 -29.15
CA SER A 2 41.95 -53.73 -27.81
C SER A 2 42.33 -52.33 -27.29
N ASN A 3 41.73 -51.28 -27.83
CA ASN A 3 41.82 -49.91 -27.24
C ASN A 3 40.70 -48.96 -27.67
N ARG A 4 39.56 -49.45 -28.14
CA ARG A 4 38.38 -48.65 -28.55
C ARG A 4 37.22 -48.70 -27.56
N ASP A 5 37.08 -49.73 -26.71
CA ASP A 5 35.95 -49.88 -25.81
C ASP A 5 35.99 -48.99 -24.56
N GLY A 6 37.17 -48.56 -24.10
CA GLY A 6 37.31 -47.69 -22.92
C GLY A 6 36.91 -46.21 -23.13
N SER A 7 36.96 -45.74 -24.41
CA SER A 7 36.62 -44.34 -24.72
C SER A 7 35.11 -44.09 -24.90
N ASP A 8 34.37 -45.09 -25.32
CA ASP A 8 32.93 -44.97 -25.53
C ASP A 8 32.12 -45.06 -24.22
N ALA A 9 32.54 -45.94 -23.31
CA ALA A 9 31.92 -46.02 -21.97
C ALA A 9 32.11 -44.76 -21.14
N GLY A 10 33.24 -44.05 -21.28
CA GLY A 10 33.50 -42.76 -20.66
C GLY A 10 32.61 -41.64 -21.24
N ARG A 11 32.45 -41.60 -22.55
CA ARG A 11 31.58 -40.62 -23.24
C ARG A 11 30.10 -40.80 -22.92
N ASP A 12 29.62 -42.03 -22.81
CA ASP A 12 28.23 -42.30 -22.43
C ASP A 12 27.93 -41.93 -20.98
N THR A 13 28.90 -42.11 -20.05
CA THR A 13 28.80 -41.71 -18.66
C THR A 13 28.77 -40.20 -18.51
N ASP A 14 29.62 -39.47 -19.27
CA ASP A 14 29.65 -38.00 -19.25
C ASP A 14 28.39 -37.39 -19.90
N ALA A 15 27.90 -37.98 -20.97
CA ALA A 15 26.61 -37.57 -21.60
C ALA A 15 25.42 -37.80 -20.67
N ALA A 16 25.40 -38.89 -19.92
CA ALA A 16 24.36 -39.18 -18.95
C ALA A 16 24.37 -38.18 -17.76
N ARG A 17 25.56 -37.84 -17.23
CA ARG A 17 25.74 -36.81 -16.21
C ARG A 17 25.29 -35.44 -16.69
N LEU A 18 25.69 -35.04 -17.90
CA LEU A 18 25.28 -33.76 -18.48
C LEU A 18 23.74 -33.67 -18.63
N ARG A 19 23.09 -34.73 -19.11
CA ARG A 19 21.63 -34.77 -19.23
C ARG A 19 20.92 -34.70 -17.86
N ALA A 20 21.48 -35.37 -16.86
CA ALA A 20 20.96 -35.29 -15.48
C ALA A 20 21.06 -33.87 -14.91
N ARG A 21 22.20 -33.20 -15.14
CA ARG A 21 22.42 -31.81 -14.70
C ARG A 21 21.46 -30.86 -15.42
N LEU A 22 21.30 -30.97 -16.73
CA LEU A 22 20.38 -30.10 -17.50
C LEU A 22 18.94 -30.23 -16.98
N ARG A 23 18.47 -31.44 -16.64
CA ARG A 23 17.14 -31.63 -16.06
C ARG A 23 17.00 -30.93 -14.70
N VAL A 24 18.01 -30.98 -13.85
CA VAL A 24 17.99 -30.27 -12.56
C VAL A 24 18.02 -28.74 -12.76
N GLU A 25 18.76 -28.24 -13.76
CA GLU A 25 18.78 -26.81 -14.11
C GLU A 25 17.44 -26.33 -14.69
N GLU A 26 16.75 -27.15 -15.51
CA GLU A 26 15.40 -26.88 -16.00
C GLU A 26 14.38 -26.86 -14.86
N GLU A 27 14.43 -27.85 -13.96
CA GLU A 27 13.56 -27.92 -12.79
C GLU A 27 13.80 -26.73 -11.83
N ALA A 28 15.04 -26.26 -11.69
CA ALA A 28 15.35 -25.06 -10.92
C ALA A 28 14.65 -23.81 -11.52
N ALA A 29 14.64 -23.69 -12.85
CA ALA A 29 14.01 -22.57 -13.54
C ALA A 29 12.48 -22.56 -13.38
N GLU A 30 11.85 -23.72 -13.20
CA GLU A 30 10.41 -23.85 -12.98
C GLU A 30 10.01 -23.64 -11.50
N GLN A 31 10.89 -24.00 -10.56
CA GLN A 31 10.55 -24.03 -9.13
C GLN A 31 11.09 -22.86 -8.32
N ILE A 32 12.02 -22.05 -8.85
CA ILE A 32 12.63 -20.93 -8.15
C ILE A 32 12.21 -19.62 -8.81
N GLY A 33 11.61 -18.73 -8.01
CA GLY A 33 11.14 -17.42 -8.47
C GLY A 33 9.77 -17.46 -9.14
N THR A 34 8.88 -18.32 -8.66
CA THR A 34 7.51 -18.46 -9.16
C THR A 34 6.64 -17.23 -8.88
N THR A 35 7.08 -16.37 -7.95
CA THR A 35 6.38 -15.14 -7.56
C THR A 35 7.35 -13.95 -7.48
N LEU A 36 6.79 -12.73 -7.40
CA LEU A 36 7.56 -11.50 -7.12
C LEU A 36 7.70 -11.23 -5.61
N ASP A 37 7.78 -12.29 -4.80
CA ASP A 37 7.97 -12.21 -3.35
C ASP A 37 9.34 -12.77 -2.92
N GLU A 38 10.09 -11.95 -2.17
CA GLU A 38 11.44 -12.33 -1.71
C GLU A 38 11.44 -13.58 -0.83
N ARG A 39 10.47 -13.68 0.09
CA ARG A 39 10.40 -14.77 1.06
C ARG A 39 10.07 -16.08 0.37
N THR A 40 9.14 -16.03 -0.58
CA THR A 40 8.76 -17.18 -1.41
C THR A 40 9.95 -17.68 -2.22
N THR A 41 10.64 -16.80 -2.94
CA THR A 41 11.83 -17.13 -3.72
C THR A 41 12.93 -17.76 -2.85
N CYS A 42 13.20 -17.21 -1.67
CA CYS A 42 14.18 -17.78 -0.74
C CYS A 42 13.77 -19.17 -0.23
N ALA A 43 12.49 -19.38 0.06
CA ALA A 43 11.97 -20.67 0.52
C ALA A 43 11.99 -21.73 -0.60
N GLU A 44 11.69 -21.34 -1.82
CA GLU A 44 11.78 -22.19 -3.01
C GLU A 44 13.23 -22.63 -3.25
N LEU A 45 14.19 -21.69 -3.24
CA LEU A 45 15.61 -21.98 -3.36
C LEU A 45 16.08 -22.98 -2.28
N SER A 46 15.75 -22.72 -1.02
CA SER A 46 16.19 -23.59 0.10
C SER A 46 15.61 -25.00 -0.04
N ARG A 47 14.32 -25.12 -0.38
CA ARG A 47 13.66 -26.42 -0.56
C ARG A 47 14.19 -27.18 -1.78
N PHE A 48 14.40 -26.47 -2.90
CA PHE A 48 14.96 -27.04 -4.11
C PHE A 48 16.35 -27.66 -3.83
N LEU A 49 17.25 -26.92 -3.21
CA LEU A 49 18.61 -27.39 -2.92
C LEU A 49 18.62 -28.58 -1.94
N CYS A 50 17.76 -28.57 -0.92
CA CYS A 50 17.66 -29.71 0.00
C CYS A 50 17.07 -30.98 -0.65
N ARG A 51 16.33 -30.83 -1.74
CA ARG A 51 15.79 -31.99 -2.49
C ARG A 51 16.85 -32.62 -3.40
N HIS A 52 17.73 -31.81 -3.97
CA HIS A 52 18.60 -32.27 -5.06
C HIS A 52 20.08 -32.35 -4.68
N VAL A 53 20.57 -31.53 -3.73
CA VAL A 53 22.01 -31.32 -3.59
C VAL A 53 22.53 -31.35 -2.16
N CYS A 54 21.80 -30.82 -1.17
CA CYS A 54 22.35 -30.61 0.18
C CYS A 54 21.42 -31.10 1.29
N ASP A 55 21.94 -31.23 2.50
CA ASP A 55 21.18 -31.70 3.65
C ASP A 55 20.54 -30.55 4.44
N ALA A 56 21.05 -29.31 4.28
CA ALA A 56 20.42 -28.10 4.75
C ALA A 56 20.75 -26.92 3.83
N ALA A 57 19.79 -26.02 3.69
CA ALA A 57 19.98 -24.74 3.02
C ALA A 57 19.36 -23.59 3.83
N ALA A 58 20.01 -22.43 3.82
CA ALA A 58 19.50 -21.20 4.40
C ALA A 58 19.84 -20.00 3.52
N VAL A 59 18.93 -19.04 3.46
CA VAL A 59 19.12 -17.78 2.71
C VAL A 59 19.07 -16.63 3.69
N ASP A 60 20.15 -15.89 3.77
CA ASP A 60 20.30 -14.69 4.58
C ASP A 60 20.38 -13.48 3.65
N LEU A 61 19.47 -12.52 3.81
CA LEU A 61 19.40 -11.33 2.96
C LEU A 61 19.94 -10.09 3.67
N LEU A 62 20.57 -9.24 2.87
CA LEU A 62 20.88 -7.86 3.24
C LEU A 62 19.60 -7.00 3.16
N PRO A 63 19.49 -5.93 3.97
CA PRO A 63 18.40 -4.96 3.84
C PRO A 63 18.25 -4.44 2.40
N ALA A 64 17.02 -4.25 1.95
CA ALA A 64 16.74 -3.79 0.58
C ALA A 64 17.24 -2.37 0.32
N GLU A 65 17.24 -1.52 1.36
CA GLU A 65 17.79 -0.15 1.30
C GLU A 65 19.00 -0.03 2.21
N PRO A 66 20.05 0.70 1.77
CA PRO A 66 21.09 1.11 2.70
C PRO A 66 20.40 1.99 3.76
N ALA A 67 20.43 1.57 5.02
CA ALA A 67 19.95 2.41 6.11
C ALA A 67 20.64 3.78 5.99
N ALA A 68 19.85 4.83 5.71
CA ALA A 68 20.35 6.19 5.62
C ALA A 68 21.22 6.47 6.87
N ALA A 69 22.50 6.78 6.64
CA ALA A 69 23.47 7.18 7.67
C ALA A 69 23.62 6.21 8.86
N ARG A 70 24.01 4.95 8.62
CA ARG A 70 24.68 4.18 9.68
C ARG A 70 26.17 4.49 9.65
N PRO A 71 26.79 4.81 10.80
CA PRO A 71 28.24 4.96 10.86
C PRO A 71 28.92 3.67 10.37
N ALA A 72 29.98 3.79 9.62
CA ALA A 72 30.71 2.75 8.88
C ALA A 72 31.32 1.59 9.71
N ALA A 73 30.93 1.42 10.96
CA ALA A 73 31.55 0.52 11.92
C ALA A 73 30.76 -0.76 12.27
N ARG A 74 29.64 -1.02 11.62
CA ARG A 74 28.86 -2.24 11.93
C ARG A 74 28.78 -3.15 10.71
N ALA A 75 29.19 -4.44 10.89
CA ALA A 75 29.03 -5.48 9.88
C ALA A 75 27.60 -5.48 9.28
N PRO A 76 27.43 -5.77 7.98
CA PRO A 76 26.12 -5.79 7.34
C PRO A 76 25.22 -6.76 8.10
N ALA A 77 24.05 -6.28 8.55
CA ALA A 77 23.10 -7.10 9.29
C ALA A 77 22.39 -8.05 8.32
N LEU A 78 22.90 -9.27 8.19
CA LEU A 78 22.24 -10.36 7.51
C LEU A 78 21.00 -10.79 8.32
N ARG A 79 19.89 -11.04 7.63
CA ARG A 79 18.65 -11.55 8.23
C ARG A 79 18.26 -12.84 7.54
N ARG A 80 18.16 -13.92 8.29
CA ARG A 80 17.64 -15.19 7.78
C ARG A 80 16.18 -15.05 7.35
N VAL A 81 15.92 -15.34 6.08
CA VAL A 81 14.59 -15.19 5.46
C VAL A 81 13.94 -16.55 5.24
N ALA A 82 14.72 -17.56 4.85
CA ALA A 82 14.23 -18.89 4.62
C ALA A 82 15.29 -19.93 4.98
N SER A 83 14.86 -21.14 5.28
CA SER A 83 15.72 -22.30 5.51
C SER A 83 14.96 -23.59 5.30
N ALA A 84 15.69 -24.68 4.98
CA ALA A 84 15.17 -26.03 4.82
C ALA A 84 16.20 -27.07 5.28
N GLY A 85 15.76 -28.31 5.55
CA GLY A 85 16.61 -29.43 5.93
C GLY A 85 17.15 -29.35 7.36
N LEU A 86 18.38 -29.82 7.57
CA LEU A 86 19.04 -29.93 8.89
C LEU A 86 19.53 -28.58 9.42
N VAL A 87 18.65 -27.59 9.53
CA VAL A 87 18.99 -26.19 9.89
C VAL A 87 19.67 -26.09 11.26
N LYS A 88 19.29 -26.93 12.24
CA LYS A 88 19.93 -26.94 13.56
C LYS A 88 21.41 -27.33 13.49
N VAL A 89 21.76 -28.23 12.55
CA VAL A 89 23.16 -28.63 12.31
C VAL A 89 23.92 -27.46 11.69
N LEU A 90 23.34 -26.80 10.71
CA LEU A 90 23.91 -25.62 10.07
C LEU A 90 24.21 -24.52 11.11
N GLN A 91 23.26 -24.18 11.96
CA GLN A 91 23.42 -23.15 13.00
C GLN A 91 24.45 -23.53 14.07
N ALA A 92 24.49 -24.81 14.48
CA ALA A 92 25.42 -25.28 15.50
C ALA A 92 26.87 -25.33 15.03
N GLN A 93 27.10 -25.62 13.75
CA GLN A 93 28.47 -25.74 13.17
C GLN A 93 28.98 -24.43 12.58
N PHE A 94 28.08 -23.58 12.11
CA PHE A 94 28.41 -22.32 11.46
C PHE A 94 27.50 -21.20 12.02
N PRO A 95 27.72 -20.82 13.30
CA PRO A 95 26.91 -19.79 13.93
C PRO A 95 27.15 -18.40 13.31
N ASP A 96 26.15 -17.54 13.42
CA ASP A 96 26.16 -16.22 12.78
C ASP A 96 27.17 -15.25 13.41
N ASP A 97 27.69 -15.56 14.61
CA ASP A 97 28.74 -14.81 15.31
C ASP A 97 30.18 -15.26 14.95
N GLY A 98 30.32 -16.31 14.15
CA GLY A 98 31.61 -16.88 13.72
C GLY A 98 32.31 -17.69 14.78
N ALA A 99 31.66 -18.06 15.89
CA ALA A 99 32.27 -18.90 16.91
C ALA A 99 32.78 -20.24 16.34
N GLY A 100 34.00 -20.64 16.66
CA GLY A 100 34.61 -21.86 16.16
C GLY A 100 35.17 -21.81 14.74
N GLN A 101 35.12 -20.68 14.06
CA GLN A 101 35.75 -20.48 12.75
C GLN A 101 37.21 -20.03 12.90
N PRO A 102 38.14 -20.41 11.98
CA PRO A 102 39.55 -20.12 12.10
C PRO A 102 39.89 -18.64 12.26
N ASP A 103 39.12 -17.77 11.65
CA ASP A 103 39.30 -16.29 11.63
C ASP A 103 38.20 -15.57 12.46
N GLY A 104 37.38 -16.32 13.24
CA GLY A 104 36.30 -15.73 14.02
C GLY A 104 35.20 -15.09 13.16
N ARG A 105 35.17 -15.37 11.84
CA ARG A 105 34.19 -14.77 10.90
C ARG A 105 33.29 -15.83 10.28
N PRO A 106 31.97 -15.61 10.27
CA PRO A 106 31.05 -16.54 9.62
C PRO A 106 31.34 -16.69 8.12
N PRO A 107 31.19 -17.91 7.56
CA PRO A 107 31.35 -18.14 6.12
C PRO A 107 30.49 -17.22 5.24
N ALA A 108 29.30 -16.86 5.72
CA ALA A 108 28.39 -15.93 5.05
C ALA A 108 29.01 -14.54 4.87
N LEU A 109 29.60 -13.98 5.90
CA LEU A 109 30.24 -12.66 5.85
C LEU A 109 31.50 -12.68 4.99
N ARG A 110 32.28 -13.76 5.07
CA ARG A 110 33.47 -13.94 4.21
C ARG A 110 33.07 -13.99 2.73
N ALA A 111 32.03 -14.73 2.39
CA ALA A 111 31.56 -14.81 1.02
C ALA A 111 31.09 -13.46 0.46
N LEU A 112 30.48 -12.62 1.30
CA LEU A 112 30.09 -11.24 0.93
C LEU A 112 31.29 -10.33 0.72
N ASP A 113 32.26 -10.37 1.63
CA ASP A 113 33.44 -9.50 1.56
C ASP A 113 34.37 -9.85 0.39
N GLU A 114 34.49 -11.14 0.10
CA GLU A 114 35.32 -11.64 -0.99
C GLU A 114 34.61 -11.66 -2.35
N ASP A 115 33.29 -11.38 -2.35
CA ASP A 115 32.36 -11.47 -3.52
C ASP A 115 32.54 -12.79 -4.32
N ARG A 116 32.78 -13.87 -3.59
CA ARG A 116 32.97 -15.21 -4.16
C ARG A 116 32.45 -16.30 -3.21
N PRO A 117 32.15 -17.50 -3.75
CA PRO A 117 31.81 -18.64 -2.91
C PRO A 117 32.95 -19.00 -1.93
N VAL A 118 32.58 -19.31 -0.70
CA VAL A 118 33.48 -19.73 0.38
C VAL A 118 33.01 -21.06 0.93
N ALA A 119 33.91 -22.04 0.92
CA ALA A 119 33.68 -23.31 1.61
C ALA A 119 34.29 -23.29 3.01
N ALA A 120 33.60 -23.88 3.98
CA ALA A 120 34.10 -24.11 5.33
C ALA A 120 33.70 -25.50 5.79
N THR A 121 34.55 -26.14 6.58
CA THR A 121 34.36 -27.49 7.09
C THR A 121 34.19 -27.49 8.60
N GLY A 122 33.37 -28.40 9.11
CA GLY A 122 33.17 -28.65 10.54
C GLY A 122 33.11 -30.16 10.82
N THR A 123 33.00 -30.51 12.09
CA THR A 123 32.88 -31.93 12.52
C THR A 123 31.77 -32.06 13.55
N LEU A 124 30.80 -32.91 13.28
CA LEU A 124 29.71 -33.23 14.21
C LEU A 124 30.19 -34.11 15.37
N LYS A 125 29.43 -34.10 16.46
CA LYS A 125 29.61 -35.09 17.55
C LYS A 125 29.47 -36.49 16.95
N GLY A 126 30.55 -37.29 17.05
CA GLY A 126 30.64 -38.63 16.43
C GLY A 126 31.58 -38.70 15.23
N GLY A 127 32.33 -37.61 14.91
CA GLY A 127 33.39 -37.60 13.90
C GLY A 127 32.94 -37.43 12.46
N MET A 128 31.64 -37.23 12.19
CA MET A 128 31.13 -36.98 10.84
C MET A 128 31.56 -35.61 10.37
N SER A 129 32.23 -35.53 9.23
CA SER A 129 32.59 -34.28 8.58
C SER A 129 31.35 -33.61 7.97
N VAL A 130 31.29 -32.30 8.05
CA VAL A 130 30.29 -31.46 7.36
C VAL A 130 30.99 -30.35 6.61
N GLU A 131 30.45 -29.99 5.46
CA GLU A 131 30.89 -28.83 4.67
C GLU A 131 29.74 -27.87 4.49
N VAL A 132 30.01 -26.57 4.63
CA VAL A 132 29.09 -25.49 4.22
C VAL A 132 29.69 -24.77 3.03
N LEU A 133 28.87 -24.52 2.03
CA LEU A 133 29.17 -23.66 0.89
C LEU A 133 28.37 -22.38 1.05
N ALA A 134 29.04 -21.26 1.29
CA ALA A 134 28.45 -19.94 1.34
C ALA A 134 28.60 -19.29 -0.03
N VAL A 135 27.48 -18.98 -0.68
CA VAL A 135 27.43 -18.43 -2.04
C VAL A 135 26.75 -17.06 -2.01
N PRO A 136 27.43 -15.97 -2.37
CA PRO A 136 26.81 -14.67 -2.47
C PRO A 136 25.71 -14.70 -3.54
N LEU A 137 24.71 -13.84 -3.37
CA LEU A 137 23.59 -13.66 -4.31
C LEU A 137 23.77 -12.34 -5.07
N PRO A 138 24.68 -12.27 -6.08
CA PRO A 138 25.02 -11.04 -6.75
C PRO A 138 24.06 -10.74 -7.91
N VAL A 139 23.69 -9.46 -8.05
CA VAL A 139 23.01 -8.94 -9.24
C VAL A 139 23.60 -7.56 -9.56
N HIS A 140 24.05 -7.38 -10.79
CA HIS A 140 24.65 -6.12 -11.25
C HIS A 140 25.77 -5.58 -10.33
N GLY A 141 26.66 -6.47 -9.85
CA GLY A 141 27.78 -6.10 -8.98
C GLY A 141 27.41 -5.75 -7.53
N ARG A 142 26.16 -6.04 -7.09
CA ARG A 142 25.73 -5.91 -5.68
C ARG A 142 25.25 -7.23 -5.16
N ALA A 143 25.73 -7.64 -3.99
CA ALA A 143 25.20 -8.77 -3.28
C ALA A 143 23.86 -8.39 -2.62
N HIS A 144 22.83 -9.19 -2.82
CA HIS A 144 21.53 -9.07 -2.16
C HIS A 144 21.44 -9.89 -0.87
N GLY A 145 22.36 -10.84 -0.68
CA GLY A 145 22.42 -11.73 0.46
C GLY A 145 23.39 -12.89 0.20
N VAL A 146 23.25 -13.94 0.98
CA VAL A 146 24.08 -15.17 0.92
C VAL A 146 23.18 -16.39 1.03
N LEU A 147 23.43 -17.37 0.19
CA LEU A 147 22.95 -18.74 0.33
C LEU A 147 23.99 -19.54 1.11
N LEU A 148 23.54 -20.26 2.12
CA LEU A 148 24.30 -21.28 2.84
C LEU A 148 23.75 -22.66 2.48
N ALA A 149 24.56 -23.53 1.89
CA ALA A 149 24.23 -24.93 1.64
C ALA A 149 25.14 -25.84 2.48
N LEU A 150 24.60 -26.77 3.23
CA LEU A 150 25.34 -27.68 4.10
C LEU A 150 25.21 -29.11 3.60
N ARG A 151 26.36 -29.82 3.57
CA ARG A 151 26.47 -31.25 3.29
C ARG A 151 27.04 -31.99 4.49
N ALA A 152 26.38 -33.05 4.89
CA ALA A 152 26.85 -33.98 5.93
C ALA A 152 27.48 -35.21 5.30
N GLY A 153 28.59 -35.69 5.89
CA GLY A 153 29.26 -36.94 5.46
C GLY A 153 30.27 -36.75 4.33
N GLY A 154 30.66 -35.50 3.96
CA GLY A 154 31.67 -35.31 2.94
C GLY A 154 31.73 -33.87 2.40
N ARG A 155 32.39 -33.72 1.25
CA ARG A 155 32.45 -32.47 0.50
C ARG A 155 31.43 -32.45 -0.65
N PHE A 156 31.06 -31.27 -1.09
CA PHE A 156 30.29 -31.11 -2.33
C PHE A 156 31.12 -31.60 -3.51
N ALA A 157 30.52 -32.39 -4.38
CA ALA A 157 31.10 -32.73 -5.66
C ALA A 157 31.10 -31.51 -6.60
N GLU A 158 31.88 -31.55 -7.66
CA GLU A 158 31.99 -30.41 -8.60
C GLU A 158 30.68 -30.07 -9.29
N ASP A 159 29.93 -31.08 -9.71
CA ASP A 159 28.60 -30.96 -10.32
C ASP A 159 27.54 -30.43 -9.33
N GLU A 160 27.59 -30.87 -8.08
CA GLU A 160 26.74 -30.34 -7.00
C GLU A 160 27.03 -28.87 -6.71
N THR A 161 28.31 -28.52 -6.62
CA THR A 161 28.76 -27.12 -6.45
C THR A 161 28.26 -26.24 -7.61
N ALA A 162 28.36 -26.73 -8.84
CA ALA A 162 27.86 -26.04 -10.03
C ALA A 162 26.33 -25.83 -9.98
N THR A 163 25.59 -26.82 -9.51
CA THR A 163 24.13 -26.74 -9.31
C THR A 163 23.77 -25.71 -8.24
N VAL A 164 24.46 -25.69 -7.09
CA VAL A 164 24.26 -24.66 -6.07
C VAL A 164 24.50 -23.25 -6.62
N HIS A 165 25.57 -23.07 -7.40
CA HIS A 165 25.90 -21.77 -8.00
C HIS A 165 24.85 -21.38 -9.05
N HIS A 166 24.34 -22.31 -9.85
CA HIS A 166 23.28 -22.04 -10.84
C HIS A 166 22.01 -21.58 -10.14
N ALA A 167 21.53 -22.34 -9.16
CA ALA A 167 20.33 -22.03 -8.40
C ALA A 167 20.47 -20.68 -7.64
N ALA A 168 21.63 -20.40 -7.06
CA ALA A 168 21.91 -19.14 -6.38
C ALA A 168 21.82 -17.94 -7.35
N ARG A 169 22.41 -18.05 -8.56
CA ARG A 169 22.32 -16.98 -9.57
C ARG A 169 20.91 -16.77 -10.09
N LEU A 170 20.15 -17.85 -10.27
CA LEU A 170 18.75 -17.78 -10.67
C LEU A 170 17.93 -17.05 -9.61
N ALA A 171 18.02 -17.50 -8.37
CA ALA A 171 17.33 -16.87 -7.23
C ALA A 171 17.74 -15.39 -7.05
N ALA A 172 19.03 -15.06 -7.19
CA ALA A 172 19.51 -13.70 -7.09
C ALA A 172 18.81 -12.76 -8.10
N ARG A 173 18.62 -13.21 -9.34
CA ARG A 173 17.90 -12.44 -10.37
C ARG A 173 16.43 -12.22 -10.00
N HIS A 174 15.75 -13.27 -9.53
CA HIS A 174 14.35 -13.15 -9.10
C HIS A 174 14.21 -12.23 -7.86
N LEU A 175 15.12 -12.33 -6.89
CA LEU A 175 15.18 -11.43 -5.73
C LEU A 175 15.36 -9.96 -6.14
N ALA A 176 16.24 -9.70 -7.12
CA ALA A 176 16.44 -8.34 -7.62
C ALA A 176 15.18 -7.81 -8.33
N HIS A 177 14.48 -8.65 -9.10
CA HIS A 177 13.21 -8.29 -9.72
C HIS A 177 12.13 -8.01 -8.66
N ALA A 178 11.99 -8.87 -7.65
CA ALA A 178 11.05 -8.69 -6.55
C ALA A 178 11.32 -7.37 -5.79
N ARG A 179 12.58 -7.06 -5.48
CA ARG A 179 12.99 -5.80 -4.83
C ARG A 179 12.69 -4.58 -5.67
N ARG A 180 13.00 -4.64 -6.96
CA ARG A 180 12.70 -3.54 -7.88
C ARG A 180 11.20 -3.30 -7.98
N TYR A 181 10.41 -4.35 -8.12
CA TYR A 181 8.96 -4.26 -8.16
C TYR A 181 8.40 -3.64 -6.87
N ALA A 182 8.82 -4.16 -5.70
CA ALA A 182 8.41 -3.63 -4.41
C ALA A 182 8.85 -2.15 -4.18
N SER A 183 10.00 -1.75 -4.74
CA SER A 183 10.48 -0.37 -4.68
C SER A 183 9.63 0.56 -5.55
N VAL A 184 9.32 0.15 -6.78
CA VAL A 184 8.45 0.91 -7.70
C VAL A 184 7.06 1.07 -7.09
N GLN A 185 6.48 -0.02 -6.57
CA GLN A 185 5.20 0.04 -5.88
C GLN A 185 5.22 1.00 -4.69
N ARG A 186 6.24 0.93 -3.82
CA ARG A 186 6.36 1.86 -2.69
C ARG A 186 6.45 3.31 -3.16
N THR A 187 7.27 3.60 -4.17
CA THR A 187 7.39 4.96 -4.71
C THR A 187 6.05 5.44 -5.27
N ALA A 188 5.33 4.59 -6.00
CA ALA A 188 3.99 4.90 -6.47
C ALA A 188 3.05 5.19 -5.29
N MET A 189 3.07 4.34 -4.25
CA MET A 189 2.30 4.52 -3.02
C MET A 189 2.64 5.82 -2.28
N ASP A 190 3.92 6.17 -2.18
CA ASP A 190 4.35 7.40 -1.51
C ASP A 190 3.96 8.65 -2.30
N LEU A 191 4.06 8.59 -3.62
CA LEU A 191 3.55 9.65 -4.51
C LEU A 191 2.03 9.81 -4.37
N GLN A 192 1.30 8.71 -4.38
CA GLN A 192 -0.15 8.70 -4.19
C GLN A 192 -0.53 9.30 -2.83
N ARG A 193 0.11 8.88 -1.73
CA ARG A 193 -0.12 9.47 -0.40
C ARG A 193 0.20 10.97 -0.36
N ALA A 194 1.23 11.41 -1.07
CA ALA A 194 1.57 12.82 -1.17
C ALA A 194 0.51 13.62 -1.96
N LEU A 195 -0.14 12.99 -2.95
CA LEU A 195 -1.27 13.59 -3.68
C LEU A 195 -2.53 13.67 -2.82
N LEU A 196 -2.74 12.72 -1.90
CA LEU A 196 -3.77 12.76 -0.85
C LEU A 196 -3.40 13.70 0.30
N ALA A 197 -2.82 14.87 0.01
CA ALA A 197 -2.49 15.84 1.05
C ALA A 197 -3.65 15.95 2.07
N GLU A 198 -3.32 16.03 3.37
CA GLU A 198 -4.33 16.13 4.43
C GLU A 198 -5.37 17.20 4.09
N PRO A 199 -6.67 16.94 4.30
CA PRO A 199 -7.70 17.94 4.12
C PRO A 199 -7.37 19.15 4.99
N GLY A 200 -7.73 20.33 4.54
CA GLY A 200 -7.55 21.56 5.32
C GLY A 200 -8.23 21.40 6.70
N ARG A 201 -7.65 21.99 7.73
CA ARG A 201 -8.30 21.95 9.06
C ARG A 201 -9.63 22.70 9.01
N PRO A 202 -10.73 22.13 9.52
CA PRO A 202 -12.01 22.84 9.59
C PRO A 202 -11.92 24.05 10.52
N HIS A 203 -12.94 24.90 10.48
CA HIS A 203 -13.10 25.97 11.46
C HIS A 203 -13.31 25.35 12.86
N PRO A 204 -12.83 25.95 13.98
CA PRO A 204 -12.92 25.37 15.33
C PRO A 204 -14.34 25.02 15.80
N ASN A 205 -15.37 25.65 15.22
CA ASN A 205 -16.79 25.38 15.53
C ASN A 205 -17.40 24.25 14.68
N LEU A 206 -16.59 23.51 13.92
CA LEU A 206 -16.99 22.32 13.18
C LEU A 206 -16.12 21.13 13.61
N GLU A 207 -16.74 20.05 14.03
CA GLU A 207 -16.09 18.76 14.23
C GLU A 207 -16.13 17.96 12.94
N LEU A 208 -15.02 17.33 12.59
CA LEU A 208 -14.86 16.61 11.33
C LEU A 208 -14.14 15.30 11.56
N ALA A 209 -14.62 14.23 10.93
CA ALA A 209 -13.89 12.98 10.75
C ALA A 209 -13.91 12.55 9.29
N THR A 210 -12.87 11.88 8.84
CA THR A 210 -12.73 11.41 7.45
C THR A 210 -12.12 10.03 7.40
N ARG A 211 -12.53 9.23 6.40
CA ARG A 211 -11.91 7.94 6.07
C ARG A 211 -11.73 7.86 4.56
N TYR A 212 -10.63 7.25 4.18
CA TYR A 212 -10.37 6.84 2.80
C TYR A 212 -9.93 5.38 2.81
N LEU A 213 -10.63 4.54 2.07
CA LEU A 213 -10.35 3.11 1.91
C LEU A 213 -10.09 2.85 0.42
N PRO A 214 -8.86 2.59 0.02
CA PRO A 214 -8.54 2.28 -1.37
C PRO A 214 -9.07 0.89 -1.76
N SER A 215 -9.56 0.76 -2.97
CA SER A 215 -9.97 -0.53 -3.55
C SER A 215 -8.75 -1.36 -3.94
N GLY A 216 -8.73 -2.65 -3.54
CA GLY A 216 -7.74 -3.63 -3.96
C GLY A 216 -6.34 -3.48 -3.33
N SER A 217 -5.46 -4.46 -3.63
CA SER A 217 -4.12 -4.58 -3.04
C SER A 217 -3.03 -3.79 -3.76
N SER A 218 -3.31 -3.24 -4.94
CA SER A 218 -2.30 -2.64 -5.84
C SER A 218 -2.47 -1.16 -6.14
N ALA A 219 -3.66 -0.58 -5.91
CA ALA A 219 -3.91 0.85 -6.07
C ALA A 219 -4.19 1.48 -4.70
N LEU A 220 -3.41 2.48 -4.29
CA LEU A 220 -3.59 3.17 -3.01
C LEU A 220 -4.35 4.48 -3.15
N VAL A 221 -4.62 4.93 -4.36
CA VAL A 221 -5.35 6.17 -4.65
C VAL A 221 -6.07 6.02 -5.98
N GLY A 222 -7.37 6.28 -5.96
CA GLY A 222 -8.20 6.38 -7.15
C GLY A 222 -8.56 7.81 -7.51
N GLY A 223 -9.74 7.95 -8.10
CA GLY A 223 -10.36 9.21 -8.44
C GLY A 223 -10.99 9.96 -7.28
N ASP A 224 -11.26 9.27 -6.19
CA ASP A 224 -11.96 9.78 -5.02
C ASP A 224 -11.16 10.80 -4.22
N TRP A 225 -11.80 11.86 -3.78
CA TRP A 225 -11.20 12.81 -2.85
C TRP A 225 -12.22 13.49 -1.95
N PHE A 226 -11.76 14.00 -0.84
CA PHE A 226 -12.46 14.98 -0.03
C PHE A 226 -11.54 16.15 0.28
N GLU A 227 -12.14 17.31 0.56
CA GLU A 227 -11.40 18.53 0.89
C GLU A 227 -12.17 19.37 1.88
N THR A 228 -11.44 20.14 2.67
CA THR A 228 -12.00 21.11 3.62
C THR A 228 -11.33 22.46 3.40
N VAL A 229 -12.11 23.47 3.04
CA VAL A 229 -11.61 24.82 2.80
C VAL A 229 -12.23 25.77 3.81
N ARG A 230 -11.37 26.45 4.59
CA ARG A 230 -11.82 27.54 5.48
C ARG A 230 -12.19 28.74 4.66
N LEU A 231 -13.39 29.24 4.89
CA LEU A 231 -13.90 30.46 4.28
C LEU A 231 -13.93 31.59 5.32
N HIS A 232 -14.21 32.80 4.87
CA HIS A 232 -14.38 33.95 5.77
C HIS A 232 -15.58 33.77 6.71
N TYR A 233 -15.61 34.53 7.77
CA TYR A 233 -16.71 34.57 8.77
C TYR A 233 -17.02 33.22 9.44
N GLY A 234 -16.00 32.39 9.65
CA GLY A 234 -16.16 31.11 10.35
C GLY A 234 -16.85 30.01 9.54
N ARG A 235 -17.07 30.20 8.25
CA ARG A 235 -17.66 29.19 7.36
C ARG A 235 -16.62 28.20 6.88
N THR A 236 -17.07 27.01 6.58
CA THR A 236 -16.23 25.94 6.02
C THR A 236 -16.92 25.36 4.78
N LEU A 237 -16.19 25.21 3.69
CA LEU A 237 -16.61 24.43 2.54
C LEU A 237 -16.09 23.01 2.69
N LEU A 238 -17.00 22.06 2.72
CA LEU A 238 -16.73 20.62 2.63
C LEU A 238 -16.94 20.19 1.19
N VAL A 239 -16.07 19.33 0.72
CA VAL A 239 -16.03 18.85 -0.67
C VAL A 239 -15.94 17.35 -0.65
N MET A 240 -16.70 16.69 -1.49
CA MET A 240 -16.56 15.29 -1.87
C MET A 240 -16.56 15.23 -3.39
N GLY A 241 -15.70 14.42 -3.97
CA GLY A 241 -15.67 14.24 -5.42
C GLY A 241 -15.07 12.91 -5.82
N ASP A 242 -15.32 12.55 -7.07
CA ASP A 242 -14.83 11.33 -7.68
C ASP A 242 -14.56 11.58 -9.17
N VAL A 243 -13.34 11.27 -9.63
CA VAL A 243 -12.92 11.32 -11.03
C VAL A 243 -13.20 9.97 -11.69
N MET A 244 -13.86 9.99 -12.81
CA MET A 244 -14.21 8.79 -13.57
C MET A 244 -12.99 7.90 -13.86
N GLY A 245 -13.03 6.63 -13.38
CA GLY A 245 -11.98 5.64 -13.53
C GLY A 245 -11.03 5.58 -12.35
N HIS A 246 -10.06 4.68 -12.39
CA HIS A 246 -9.18 4.36 -11.25
C HIS A 246 -7.70 4.46 -11.62
N GLY A 247 -6.84 4.44 -10.60
CA GLY A 247 -5.40 4.37 -10.73
C GLY A 247 -4.71 5.74 -10.89
N LEU A 248 -3.43 5.71 -11.30
CA LEU A 248 -2.55 6.89 -11.26
C LEU A 248 -3.05 8.06 -12.11
N GLU A 249 -3.62 7.79 -13.27
CA GLU A 249 -4.11 8.83 -14.16
C GLU A 249 -5.34 9.54 -13.58
N ALA A 250 -6.28 8.80 -12.95
CA ALA A 250 -7.41 9.38 -12.23
C ALA A 250 -6.93 10.23 -11.05
N ALA A 251 -5.91 9.75 -10.31
CA ALA A 251 -5.30 10.51 -9.22
C ALA A 251 -4.63 11.83 -9.68
N VAL A 252 -4.04 11.86 -10.86
CA VAL A 252 -3.47 13.09 -11.45
C VAL A 252 -4.58 14.11 -11.76
N ASP A 253 -5.66 13.66 -12.39
CA ASP A 253 -6.83 14.49 -12.68
C ASP A 253 -7.49 14.98 -11.38
N MET A 254 -7.67 14.10 -10.40
CA MET A 254 -8.18 14.42 -9.06
C MET A 254 -7.40 15.55 -8.41
N ASN A 255 -6.07 15.49 -8.44
CA ASN A 255 -5.22 16.54 -7.85
C ASN A 255 -5.38 17.88 -8.58
N ALA A 256 -5.58 17.87 -9.90
CA ALA A 256 -5.86 19.06 -10.66
C ALA A 256 -7.22 19.68 -10.30
N TYR A 257 -8.28 18.85 -10.19
CA TYR A 257 -9.60 19.30 -9.70
C TYR A 257 -9.51 19.92 -8.32
N ARG A 258 -8.84 19.24 -7.40
CA ARG A 258 -8.65 19.68 -6.01
C ARG A 258 -7.88 21.00 -5.90
N SER A 259 -6.80 21.16 -6.68
CA SER A 259 -5.99 22.38 -6.69
C SER A 259 -6.77 23.56 -7.24
N THR A 260 -7.48 23.39 -8.36
CA THR A 260 -8.33 24.41 -8.97
C THR A 260 -9.48 24.78 -8.05
N LEU A 261 -10.12 23.78 -7.41
CA LEU A 261 -11.20 23.99 -6.45
C LEU A 261 -10.74 24.86 -5.26
N ARG A 262 -9.58 24.57 -4.66
CA ARG A 262 -9.03 25.39 -3.56
C ARG A 262 -8.86 26.85 -3.97
N TYR A 263 -8.37 27.08 -5.19
CA TYR A 263 -8.23 28.44 -5.74
C TYR A 263 -9.58 29.12 -5.89
N VAL A 264 -10.56 28.46 -6.54
CA VAL A 264 -11.90 29.02 -6.76
C VAL A 264 -12.63 29.23 -5.43
N ALA A 265 -12.55 28.28 -4.50
CA ALA A 265 -13.19 28.36 -3.18
C ALA A 265 -12.68 29.53 -2.33
N SER A 266 -11.41 29.96 -2.53
CA SER A 266 -10.85 31.12 -1.81
C SER A 266 -11.57 32.44 -2.10
N THR A 267 -12.37 32.49 -3.15
CA THR A 267 -13.19 33.68 -3.52
C THR A 267 -14.47 33.80 -2.68
N ASP A 268 -14.76 32.87 -1.79
CA ASP A 268 -15.93 32.81 -0.90
C ASP A 268 -17.29 32.86 -1.63
N LEU A 269 -17.34 32.36 -2.84
CA LEU A 269 -18.56 32.24 -3.63
C LEU A 269 -19.50 31.17 -3.04
N PRO A 270 -20.82 31.25 -3.33
CA PRO A 270 -21.75 30.17 -2.99
C PRO A 270 -21.45 28.90 -3.79
N PRO A 271 -21.74 27.69 -3.24
CA PRO A 271 -21.36 26.39 -3.81
C PRO A 271 -21.65 26.21 -5.31
N HIS A 272 -22.82 26.55 -5.77
CA HIS A 272 -23.22 26.43 -7.19
C HIS A 272 -22.36 27.30 -8.12
N ARG A 273 -21.88 28.46 -7.65
CA ARG A 273 -20.96 29.34 -8.41
C ARG A 273 -19.54 28.82 -8.38
N VAL A 274 -19.12 28.19 -7.26
CA VAL A 274 -17.83 27.50 -7.18
C VAL A 274 -17.79 26.36 -8.21
N LEU A 275 -18.84 25.52 -8.27
CA LEU A 275 -18.92 24.44 -9.27
C LEU A 275 -18.86 24.99 -10.69
N ARG A 276 -19.61 26.07 -10.99
CA ARG A 276 -19.58 26.69 -12.34
C ARG A 276 -18.19 27.19 -12.74
N GLN A 277 -17.51 27.88 -11.83
CA GLN A 277 -16.15 28.37 -12.13
C GLN A 277 -15.15 27.22 -12.26
N LEU A 278 -15.30 26.19 -11.43
CA LEU A 278 -14.47 24.99 -11.49
C LEU A 278 -14.69 24.27 -12.83
N ASP A 279 -15.94 24.01 -13.23
CA ASP A 279 -16.28 23.37 -14.51
C ASP A 279 -15.71 24.14 -15.70
N THR A 280 -15.86 25.47 -15.71
CA THR A 280 -15.27 26.31 -16.76
C THR A 280 -13.75 26.17 -16.83
N ALA A 281 -13.07 26.21 -15.68
CA ALA A 281 -11.61 26.17 -15.64
C ALA A 281 -11.04 24.79 -16.04
N VAL A 282 -11.76 23.70 -15.75
CA VAL A 282 -11.28 22.34 -16.04
C VAL A 282 -11.70 21.85 -17.43
N SER A 283 -12.77 22.37 -18.01
CA SER A 283 -13.24 22.02 -19.36
C SER A 283 -12.34 22.55 -20.48
N GLU A 284 -11.38 23.45 -20.17
CA GLU A 284 -10.38 23.91 -21.14
C GLU A 284 -9.35 22.82 -21.49
N ASP A 285 -9.22 21.78 -20.69
CA ASP A 285 -8.31 20.63 -20.92
C ASP A 285 -9.10 19.44 -21.46
N GLU A 286 -9.13 19.28 -22.79
CA GLU A 286 -9.87 18.21 -23.48
C GLU A 286 -9.43 16.78 -23.09
N GLY A 287 -8.26 16.62 -22.48
CA GLY A 287 -7.74 15.33 -22.04
C GLY A 287 -8.19 14.90 -20.65
N ARG A 288 -8.82 15.81 -19.89
CA ARG A 288 -9.20 15.57 -18.50
C ARG A 288 -10.50 14.76 -18.40
N ARG A 289 -10.48 13.75 -17.52
CA ARG A 289 -11.65 12.93 -17.24
C ARG A 289 -12.72 13.75 -16.51
N PRO A 290 -14.01 13.54 -16.81
CA PRO A 290 -15.08 14.11 -16.02
C PRO A 290 -15.02 13.66 -14.56
N ALA A 291 -15.55 14.49 -13.67
CA ALA A 291 -15.60 14.18 -12.24
C ALA A 291 -16.97 14.54 -11.66
N THR A 292 -17.42 13.72 -10.71
CA THR A 292 -18.54 14.12 -9.85
C THR A 292 -18.03 14.98 -8.69
N CYS A 293 -18.84 15.91 -8.20
CA CYS A 293 -18.46 16.76 -7.08
C CYS A 293 -19.66 17.27 -6.30
N LEU A 294 -19.65 17.07 -4.98
CA LEU A 294 -20.62 17.64 -4.03
C LEU A 294 -19.93 18.67 -3.15
N LEU A 295 -20.51 19.84 -3.07
CA LEU A 295 -20.08 20.93 -2.19
C LEU A 295 -21.11 21.17 -1.09
N ALA A 296 -20.65 21.27 0.15
CA ALA A 296 -21.45 21.67 1.30
C ALA A 296 -20.79 22.86 2.02
N ARG A 297 -21.36 24.05 1.90
CA ARG A 297 -20.91 25.22 2.65
C ARG A 297 -21.64 25.33 3.98
N VAL A 298 -20.93 25.05 5.05
CA VAL A 298 -21.45 25.09 6.42
C VAL A 298 -21.17 26.45 7.05
N ASP A 299 -22.24 27.09 7.56
CA ASP A 299 -22.21 28.33 8.32
C ASP A 299 -22.66 28.07 9.77
N PRO A 300 -21.72 27.77 10.68
CA PRO A 300 -22.04 27.43 12.05
C PRO A 300 -22.70 28.54 12.84
N ALA A 301 -22.39 29.83 12.48
CA ALA A 301 -23.00 30.99 13.18
C ALA A 301 -24.49 31.12 12.89
N ARG A 302 -24.95 30.63 11.72
CA ARG A 302 -26.36 30.67 11.31
C ARG A 302 -27.06 29.30 11.46
N GLY A 303 -26.32 28.25 11.75
CA GLY A 303 -26.86 26.89 11.76
C GLY A 303 -27.41 26.47 10.37
N LEU A 304 -26.69 26.80 9.31
CA LEU A 304 -27.13 26.54 7.93
C LEU A 304 -26.06 25.81 7.15
N ALA A 305 -26.50 24.92 6.26
CA ALA A 305 -25.66 24.28 5.24
C ALA A 305 -26.25 24.52 3.84
N GLY A 306 -25.42 25.01 2.91
CA GLY A 306 -25.78 25.21 1.51
C GLY A 306 -25.09 24.18 0.62
N PHE A 307 -25.86 23.48 -0.24
CA PHE A 307 -25.38 22.39 -1.06
C PHE A 307 -25.49 22.69 -2.55
N ALA A 308 -24.56 22.15 -3.33
CA ALA A 308 -24.62 22.07 -4.79
C ALA A 308 -23.92 20.79 -5.26
N SER A 309 -24.48 20.13 -6.26
CA SER A 309 -23.96 18.84 -6.79
C SER A 309 -23.69 18.93 -8.29
N ALA A 310 -22.56 18.40 -8.71
CA ALA A 310 -22.15 18.15 -10.09
C ALA A 310 -22.07 16.62 -10.29
N GLY A 311 -23.18 15.97 -10.64
CA GLY A 311 -23.24 14.52 -10.89
C GLY A 311 -23.04 13.62 -9.65
N HIS A 312 -22.89 14.18 -8.46
CA HIS A 312 -22.54 13.41 -7.27
C HIS A 312 -23.78 12.97 -6.47
N LEU A 313 -23.61 11.86 -5.72
CA LEU A 313 -24.65 11.32 -4.85
C LEU A 313 -25.09 12.33 -3.76
N PRO A 314 -26.37 12.27 -3.31
CA PRO A 314 -26.85 13.14 -2.26
C PRO A 314 -26.20 12.79 -0.92
N PRO A 315 -25.90 13.78 -0.06
CA PRO A 315 -25.39 13.54 1.27
C PRO A 315 -26.52 13.05 2.19
N ALA A 316 -26.16 12.37 3.27
CA ALA A 316 -27.07 12.01 4.34
C ALA A 316 -26.91 12.94 5.55
N VAL A 317 -27.99 13.17 6.29
CA VAL A 317 -27.96 13.82 7.60
C VAL A 317 -28.58 12.90 8.63
N PHE A 318 -27.80 12.59 9.66
CA PHE A 318 -28.29 11.83 10.80
C PHE A 318 -28.83 12.81 11.84
N GLY A 319 -30.11 12.66 12.17
CA GLY A 319 -30.79 13.47 13.16
C GLY A 319 -30.41 13.13 14.60
N ARG A 320 -30.97 13.90 15.52
CA ARG A 320 -30.81 13.70 16.97
C ARG A 320 -31.21 12.31 17.47
N ASP A 321 -32.16 11.66 16.80
CA ASP A 321 -32.63 10.31 17.09
C ASP A 321 -31.80 9.21 16.40
N GLY A 322 -30.74 9.58 15.72
CA GLY A 322 -29.85 8.71 14.97
C GLY A 322 -30.39 8.24 13.62
N THR A 323 -31.57 8.72 13.19
CA THR A 323 -32.13 8.37 11.89
C THR A 323 -31.46 9.13 10.76
N ALA A 324 -31.23 8.45 9.63
CA ALA A 324 -30.67 9.05 8.42
C ALA A 324 -31.77 9.64 7.51
N GLU A 325 -31.49 10.82 6.95
CA GLU A 325 -32.26 11.45 5.89
C GLU A 325 -31.32 11.83 4.72
N LEU A 326 -31.69 11.43 3.51
CA LEU A 326 -30.96 11.87 2.32
C LEU A 326 -31.39 13.30 1.96
N VAL A 327 -30.41 14.19 1.76
CA VAL A 327 -30.69 15.58 1.39
C VAL A 327 -30.96 15.66 -0.12
N PRO A 328 -32.14 16.06 -0.58
CA PRO A 328 -32.49 16.11 -2.01
C PRO A 328 -31.78 17.29 -2.71
N VAL A 329 -30.50 17.15 -3.02
CA VAL A 329 -29.74 18.15 -3.76
C VAL A 329 -30.01 17.97 -5.25
N PRO A 330 -30.43 19.02 -5.99
CA PRO A 330 -30.51 18.96 -7.45
C PRO A 330 -29.16 18.61 -8.06
N VAL A 331 -29.17 17.60 -8.94
CA VAL A 331 -27.94 17.08 -9.54
C VAL A 331 -27.69 17.79 -10.88
N GLY A 332 -26.63 18.56 -10.98
CA GLY A 332 -26.14 19.13 -12.24
C GLY A 332 -25.23 18.15 -13.00
N PRO A 333 -24.78 18.52 -14.23
CA PRO A 333 -23.85 17.69 -15.00
C PRO A 333 -22.51 17.53 -14.27
N PRO A 334 -21.77 16.41 -14.51
CA PRO A 334 -20.40 16.27 -13.99
C PRO A 334 -19.49 17.42 -14.42
N LEU A 335 -18.45 17.67 -13.61
CA LEU A 335 -17.40 18.63 -13.94
C LEU A 335 -16.58 18.17 -15.14
N GLY A 336 -16.04 19.12 -15.90
CA GLY A 336 -15.25 18.87 -17.11
C GLY A 336 -16.10 18.73 -18.37
N THR A 337 -17.43 18.84 -18.24
CA THR A 337 -18.35 18.82 -19.39
C THR A 337 -18.58 20.21 -19.99
N GLY A 338 -18.30 21.29 -19.27
CA GLY A 338 -18.52 22.68 -19.69
C GLY A 338 -20.01 23.07 -19.81
N VAL A 339 -20.94 22.20 -19.41
CA VAL A 339 -22.40 22.43 -19.54
C VAL A 339 -22.89 23.42 -18.47
N GLY A 340 -22.34 23.36 -17.26
CA GLY A 340 -22.77 24.19 -16.13
C GLY A 340 -24.20 23.79 -15.65
N GLY A 341 -24.93 24.74 -15.04
CA GLY A 341 -26.34 24.50 -14.63
C GLY A 341 -26.45 23.88 -13.24
N TYR A 342 -25.67 24.37 -12.28
CA TYR A 342 -25.68 23.93 -10.89
C TYR A 342 -26.64 24.80 -10.05
N ASP A 343 -27.46 24.14 -9.23
CA ASP A 343 -28.41 24.76 -8.33
C ASP A 343 -27.92 24.76 -6.88
N LEU A 344 -28.38 25.74 -6.11
CA LEU A 344 -28.09 25.85 -4.68
C LEU A 344 -29.36 25.52 -3.88
N ILE A 345 -29.26 24.57 -2.98
CA ILE A 345 -30.23 24.43 -1.89
C ILE A 345 -29.59 24.79 -0.55
N THR A 346 -30.43 25.18 0.40
CA THR A 346 -29.99 25.49 1.77
C THR A 346 -30.95 24.83 2.76
N ARG A 347 -30.39 24.16 3.78
CA ARG A 347 -31.17 23.61 4.88
C ARG A 347 -30.60 24.04 6.23
N PRO A 348 -31.38 24.09 7.30
CA PRO A 348 -30.87 24.16 8.66
C PRO A 348 -29.99 22.94 8.97
N LEU A 349 -28.93 23.17 9.76
CA LEU A 349 -28.08 22.13 10.32
C LEU A 349 -27.87 22.45 11.79
N SER A 350 -28.35 21.58 12.68
CA SER A 350 -28.25 21.75 14.11
C SER A 350 -26.98 21.09 14.67
N PRO A 351 -26.51 21.48 15.87
CA PRO A 351 -25.39 20.81 16.53
C PRO A 351 -25.62 19.33 16.87
N ASP A 352 -26.88 18.91 16.91
CA ASP A 352 -27.26 17.52 17.20
C ASP A 352 -27.35 16.66 15.92
N GLU A 353 -27.16 17.27 14.75
CA GLU A 353 -27.16 16.57 13.46
C GLU A 353 -25.74 16.31 12.97
N THR A 354 -25.56 15.17 12.29
CA THR A 354 -24.31 14.80 11.64
C THR A 354 -24.52 14.73 10.14
N LEU A 355 -23.84 15.60 9.39
CA LEU A 355 -23.76 15.54 7.94
C LEU A 355 -22.76 14.47 7.53
N LEU A 356 -23.16 13.56 6.64
CA LEU A 356 -22.32 12.55 6.01
C LEU A 356 -22.27 12.79 4.49
N MET A 357 -21.06 12.92 3.96
CA MET A 357 -20.76 12.95 2.51
C MET A 357 -19.91 11.72 2.19
N PHE A 358 -20.11 11.12 1.03
CA PHE A 358 -19.48 9.86 0.66
C PHE A 358 -19.42 9.69 -0.86
N THR A 359 -18.48 8.88 -1.33
CA THR A 359 -18.39 8.44 -2.73
C THR A 359 -19.18 7.16 -2.95
N ASP A 360 -19.44 6.81 -4.21
CA ASP A 360 -20.29 5.69 -4.60
C ASP A 360 -19.75 4.33 -4.13
N GLY A 361 -18.42 4.16 -4.02
CA GLY A 361 -17.82 2.94 -3.47
C GLY A 361 -18.35 2.54 -2.09
N LEU A 362 -18.90 3.48 -1.30
CA LEU A 362 -19.56 3.15 -0.02
C LEU A 362 -20.88 2.39 -0.22
N VAL A 363 -21.62 2.70 -1.29
CA VAL A 363 -22.99 2.22 -1.51
C VAL A 363 -23.12 1.34 -2.75
N GLU A 364 -22.25 1.45 -3.74
CA GLU A 364 -22.30 0.65 -4.96
C GLU A 364 -21.88 -0.79 -4.71
N ARG A 365 -22.68 -1.74 -5.26
CA ARG A 365 -22.43 -3.18 -5.20
C ARG A 365 -22.75 -3.81 -6.53
N ARG A 366 -21.91 -4.71 -7.03
CA ARG A 366 -22.16 -5.43 -8.28
C ARG A 366 -23.48 -6.17 -8.27
N GLY A 367 -24.32 -5.85 -9.25
CA GLY A 367 -25.60 -6.52 -9.44
C GLY A 367 -26.71 -6.06 -8.49
N GLU A 368 -26.48 -5.02 -7.68
CA GLU A 368 -27.48 -4.36 -6.85
C GLU A 368 -27.83 -3.00 -7.47
N ASP A 369 -29.09 -2.60 -7.36
CA ASP A 369 -29.52 -1.26 -7.75
C ASP A 369 -29.00 -0.24 -6.72
N ILE A 370 -28.45 0.87 -7.18
CA ILE A 370 -27.93 1.92 -6.30
C ILE A 370 -29.05 2.50 -5.40
N ASP A 371 -30.28 2.51 -5.87
CA ASP A 371 -31.44 2.97 -5.08
C ASP A 371 -31.67 2.07 -3.86
N ASP A 372 -31.46 0.75 -3.98
CA ASP A 372 -31.55 -0.19 -2.87
C ASP A 372 -30.46 0.06 -1.82
N SER A 373 -29.26 0.33 -2.27
CA SER A 373 -28.13 0.66 -1.40
C SER A 373 -28.33 2.02 -0.71
N MET A 374 -28.81 3.03 -1.43
CA MET A 374 -29.18 4.33 -0.84
C MET A 374 -30.33 4.19 0.16
N ALA A 375 -31.32 3.34 -0.12
CA ALA A 375 -32.39 3.02 0.84
C ALA A 375 -31.84 2.29 2.09
N ARG A 376 -30.79 1.49 1.95
CA ARG A 376 -30.09 0.85 3.08
C ARG A 376 -29.39 1.89 3.94
N LEU A 377 -28.68 2.84 3.34
CA LEU A 377 -28.08 3.98 4.04
C LEU A 377 -29.16 4.79 4.79
N ALA A 378 -30.28 5.11 4.14
CA ALA A 378 -31.37 5.86 4.76
C ALA A 378 -32.05 5.13 5.93
N ARG A 379 -31.91 3.80 6.03
CA ARG A 379 -32.39 2.99 7.17
C ARG A 379 -31.39 2.85 8.31
N LEU A 380 -30.16 3.34 8.14
CA LEU A 380 -29.17 3.30 9.21
C LEU A 380 -29.64 4.10 10.42
N ARG A 381 -29.27 3.62 11.59
CA ARG A 381 -29.43 4.34 12.85
C ARG A 381 -28.09 4.37 13.57
N LEU A 382 -27.60 5.56 13.78
CA LEU A 382 -26.34 5.75 14.51
C LEU A 382 -26.57 5.77 16.01
N PRO A 383 -25.59 5.31 16.82
CA PRO A 383 -25.65 5.43 18.28
C PRO A 383 -25.71 6.90 18.69
N LEU A 384 -26.58 7.20 19.66
CA LEU A 384 -26.72 8.56 20.20
C LEU A 384 -25.45 8.98 20.95
N GLY A 385 -24.97 10.19 20.68
CA GLY A 385 -23.79 10.76 21.36
C GLY A 385 -22.44 10.14 20.96
N ALA A 386 -22.40 9.31 19.90
CA ALA A 386 -21.15 8.75 19.38
C ALA A 386 -20.20 9.86 18.94
N GLY A 387 -18.89 9.64 19.15
CA GLY A 387 -17.82 10.46 18.59
C GLY A 387 -17.82 10.40 17.07
N MET A 388 -17.23 11.40 16.40
CA MET A 388 -17.25 11.47 14.92
C MET A 388 -16.50 10.29 14.29
N GLU A 389 -15.44 9.80 14.91
CA GLU A 389 -14.68 8.63 14.47
C GLU A 389 -15.53 7.35 14.58
N ASP A 390 -16.24 7.18 15.72
CA ASP A 390 -17.13 6.04 15.94
C ASP A 390 -18.30 6.03 14.95
N VAL A 391 -18.81 7.21 14.58
CA VAL A 391 -19.84 7.36 13.53
C VAL A 391 -19.35 6.80 12.20
N LEU A 392 -18.13 7.16 11.77
CA LEU A 392 -17.58 6.65 10.53
C LEU A 392 -17.33 5.14 10.57
N ASP A 393 -16.79 4.64 11.67
CA ASP A 393 -16.53 3.21 11.84
C ASP A 393 -17.84 2.40 11.79
N GLU A 394 -18.91 2.90 12.40
CA GLU A 394 -20.23 2.25 12.37
C GLU A 394 -20.87 2.29 10.97
N VAL A 395 -20.76 3.41 10.24
CA VAL A 395 -21.24 3.53 8.85
C VAL A 395 -20.51 2.54 7.95
N LEU A 396 -19.17 2.50 8.02
CA LEU A 396 -18.34 1.60 7.24
C LEU A 396 -18.63 0.13 7.54
N LEU A 397 -18.83 -0.19 8.82
CA LEU A 397 -19.16 -1.56 9.23
C LEU A 397 -20.53 -2.01 8.69
N ARG A 398 -21.56 -1.17 8.84
CA ARG A 398 -22.93 -1.54 8.44
C ARG A 398 -23.16 -1.55 6.94
N LEU A 399 -22.40 -0.76 6.21
CA LEU A 399 -22.45 -0.74 4.73
C LEU A 399 -21.37 -1.62 4.10
N ASP A 400 -20.61 -2.40 4.90
CA ASP A 400 -19.54 -3.28 4.43
C ASP A 400 -18.48 -2.55 3.56
N GLY A 401 -18.18 -1.32 3.95
CA GLY A 401 -17.25 -0.46 3.22
C GLY A 401 -15.82 -1.01 3.11
N THR A 402 -15.43 -1.93 4.00
CA THR A 402 -14.10 -2.58 3.96
C THR A 402 -13.94 -3.62 2.84
N HIS A 403 -15.04 -4.08 2.25
CA HIS A 403 -15.07 -5.00 1.11
C HIS A 403 -15.61 -4.34 -0.15
N ALA A 404 -15.54 -3.01 -0.22
CA ALA A 404 -15.95 -2.26 -1.40
C ALA A 404 -15.11 -2.64 -2.62
N GLU A 405 -15.74 -2.62 -3.78
CA GLU A 405 -15.09 -2.93 -5.06
C GLU A 405 -14.42 -1.71 -5.68
N ASP A 406 -14.78 -0.51 -5.25
CA ASP A 406 -14.18 0.77 -5.62
C ASP A 406 -13.65 1.50 -4.39
N ASP A 407 -12.91 2.58 -4.61
CA ASP A 407 -12.40 3.44 -3.54
C ASP A 407 -13.57 4.00 -2.72
N VAL A 408 -13.37 4.14 -1.43
CA VAL A 408 -14.38 4.70 -0.52
C VAL A 408 -13.81 5.92 0.17
N ALA A 409 -14.39 7.09 -0.11
CA ALA A 409 -14.13 8.30 0.64
C ALA A 409 -15.36 8.67 1.45
N VAL A 410 -15.18 8.94 2.74
CA VAL A 410 -16.26 9.34 3.64
C VAL A 410 -15.83 10.53 4.51
N LEU A 411 -16.73 11.49 4.64
CA LEU A 411 -16.55 12.67 5.47
C LEU A 411 -17.80 12.86 6.33
N ALA A 412 -17.61 12.93 7.65
CA ALA A 412 -18.66 13.27 8.59
C ALA A 412 -18.38 14.61 9.27
N ALA A 413 -19.40 15.45 9.41
CA ALA A 413 -19.28 16.78 10.00
C ALA A 413 -20.43 17.08 10.96
N ARG A 414 -20.10 17.73 12.12
CA ARG A 414 -21.08 18.16 13.12
C ARG A 414 -20.74 19.55 13.61
N LEU A 415 -21.76 20.38 13.81
CA LEU A 415 -21.54 21.68 14.42
C LEU A 415 -21.19 21.52 15.92
N ARG A 416 -20.16 22.22 16.37
CA ARG A 416 -19.91 22.32 17.81
C ARG A 416 -20.86 23.35 18.43
N PRO A 417 -21.46 23.05 19.59
CA PRO A 417 -22.22 24.04 20.31
C PRO A 417 -21.34 25.28 20.55
N HIS A 418 -21.88 26.47 20.24
CA HIS A 418 -21.20 27.68 20.54
C HIS A 418 -21.08 27.78 22.08
N PRO A 419 -19.89 27.92 22.69
CA PRO A 419 -19.83 28.25 24.11
C PRO A 419 -20.63 29.56 24.29
N GLY A 420 -21.73 29.45 25.00
CA GLY A 420 -22.52 30.65 25.33
C GLY A 420 -21.64 31.73 25.95
N PRO A 421 -22.04 32.99 25.94
CA PRO A 421 -21.25 34.05 26.58
C PRO A 421 -20.91 33.60 27.99
N ASP A 422 -19.62 33.63 28.32
CA ASP A 422 -19.10 33.29 29.65
C ASP A 422 -19.84 34.14 30.69
N PRO A 423 -20.62 33.53 31.58
CA PRO A 423 -21.36 34.30 32.58
C PRO A 423 -20.47 35.11 33.54
N SER A 424 -19.14 34.89 33.50
CA SER A 424 -18.15 35.63 34.25
C SER A 424 -17.67 36.95 33.59
N HIS A 425 -18.05 37.19 32.30
CA HIS A 425 -17.76 38.46 31.61
C HIS A 425 -19.07 39.17 31.30
N PRO A 426 -19.51 40.16 32.13
CA PRO A 426 -20.67 40.99 31.79
C PRO A 426 -20.38 41.79 30.51
N ALA A 427 -21.39 41.84 29.65
CA ALA A 427 -21.33 42.62 28.41
C ALA A 427 -20.92 44.08 28.71
N PRO A 428 -20.07 44.70 27.85
CA PRO A 428 -19.74 46.11 28.05
C PRO A 428 -21.03 46.93 27.97
N GLU A 429 -21.27 47.75 28.98
CA GLU A 429 -22.40 48.68 29.01
C GLU A 429 -22.35 49.60 27.78
N PRO A 430 -23.49 49.88 27.13
CA PRO A 430 -23.52 50.82 26.02
C PRO A 430 -23.12 52.18 26.52
N SER A 431 -22.00 52.72 26.01
CA SER A 431 -21.58 54.09 26.23
C SER A 431 -22.69 55.06 25.74
N ARG A 432 -23.18 55.88 26.67
CA ARG A 432 -24.14 56.96 26.43
C ARG A 432 -23.54 58.05 25.58
#